data_2e726b26e347893cbc2ad49989c57400
#
_entry.id   2e726b26e347893cbc2ad49989c57400
#
_cell.length_a   1.000
_cell.length_b   1.000
_cell.length_c   1.000
_cell.angle_alpha   90.00
_cell.angle_beta   90.00
_cell.angle_gamma   90.00
#
_symmetry.space_group_name_H-M   'P 1'
#
loop_
_entity.id
_entity.type
_entity.pdbx_description
1 polymer ?
#
loop_
_entity_poly.entity_id
_entity_poly.type
_entity_poly.pdbx_seq_one_letter_code
_entity_poly.pdbx_strand_id
1 'polypeptide(L)'
;MKTNKRFLALCLALLLVCAVLPAPTAQGADVQPVLSAALAHQAAAVPSPGYGDEWTVLGLARGGYFAVDSDYFARYYADVASKAPELTAASGKAGALNAYKSTDNSRVILALSAIGRDATQVGGCDLTAPYTDFAWVRNQASTARCLPCSRSTAAITCPAARCAASAWMQSSRRSSPAAAGR
;
A
#
# COMPACT_ATOMS: atom_id res chain seq x y z
N MET A 1 -1.83 52.33 -42.54
CA MET A 1 -2.45 51.19 -41.90
C MET A 1 -2.24 49.83 -42.59
N LYS A 2 -1.38 49.67 -43.59
CA LYS A 2 -1.13 48.41 -44.31
C LYS A 2 -0.05 47.49 -43.64
N THR A 3 0.81 48.07 -42.80
CA THR A 3 1.89 47.34 -42.14
C THR A 3 1.42 46.39 -41.02
N ASN A 4 0.36 46.71 -40.30
CA ASN A 4 -0.12 45.94 -39.20
C ASN A 4 -0.71 44.55 -39.57
N LYS A 5 -1.26 44.46 -40.78
CA LYS A 5 -1.84 43.14 -41.24
C LYS A 5 -0.77 42.12 -41.58
N ARG A 6 0.36 42.59 -42.16
CA ARG A 6 1.51 41.71 -42.48
C ARG A 6 2.24 41.28 -41.21
N PHE A 7 2.38 42.19 -40.24
CA PHE A 7 2.99 41.87 -38.96
C PHE A 7 2.13 40.87 -38.17
N LEU A 8 0.77 41.07 -38.15
CA LEU A 8 -0.15 40.17 -37.52
C LEU A 8 -0.12 38.79 -38.18
N ALA A 9 -0.08 38.71 -39.50
CA ALA A 9 0.02 37.46 -40.25
C ALA A 9 1.34 36.71 -39.93
N LEU A 10 2.44 37.45 -39.79
CA LEU A 10 3.76 36.86 -39.44
C LEU A 10 3.78 36.33 -38.02
N CYS A 11 3.19 37.06 -37.07
CA CYS A 11 3.04 36.57 -35.67
C CYS A 11 2.14 35.34 -35.58
N LEU A 12 1.04 35.30 -36.35
CA LEU A 12 0.16 34.14 -36.37
C LEU A 12 0.80 32.90 -37.01
N ALA A 13 1.60 33.09 -38.06
CA ALA A 13 2.37 32.01 -38.66
C ALA A 13 3.46 31.49 -37.71
N LEU A 14 4.14 32.37 -36.96
CA LEU A 14 5.14 31.98 -35.96
C LEU A 14 4.51 31.18 -34.83
N LEU A 15 3.34 31.62 -34.32
CA LEU A 15 2.58 30.88 -33.29
C LEU A 15 2.15 29.50 -33.80
N LEU A 16 1.72 29.38 -35.04
CA LEU A 16 1.35 28.09 -35.67
C LEU A 16 2.57 27.15 -35.78
N VAL A 17 3.71 27.66 -36.16
CA VAL A 17 4.98 26.89 -36.21
C VAL A 17 5.40 26.42 -34.83
N CYS A 18 5.30 27.27 -33.79
CA CYS A 18 5.60 26.91 -32.41
C CYS A 18 4.63 25.82 -31.87
N ALA A 19 3.36 25.80 -32.32
CA ALA A 19 2.38 24.80 -31.92
C ALA A 19 2.61 23.42 -32.54
N VAL A 20 3.35 23.34 -33.66
CA VAL A 20 3.65 22.08 -34.37
C VAL A 20 5.00 21.49 -33.91
N LEU A 21 5.84 22.27 -33.21
CA LEU A 21 7.08 21.73 -32.65
C LEU A 21 6.71 20.72 -31.56
N PRO A 22 7.19 19.46 -31.67
CA PRO A 22 6.98 18.48 -30.63
C PRO A 22 7.56 19.05 -29.32
N ALA A 23 6.72 19.20 -28.30
CA ALA A 23 7.20 19.55 -26.98
C ALA A 23 8.29 18.54 -26.60
N PRO A 24 9.44 18.99 -26.05
CA PRO A 24 10.41 18.05 -25.54
C PRO A 24 9.73 17.16 -24.51
N THR A 25 9.44 15.92 -24.89
CA THR A 25 8.98 14.92 -23.93
C THR A 25 10.12 14.80 -22.92
N ALA A 26 9.87 15.24 -21.69
CA ALA A 26 10.74 14.92 -20.58
C ALA A 26 10.81 13.38 -20.54
N GLN A 27 11.87 12.82 -21.09
CA GLN A 27 12.17 11.41 -20.93
C GLN A 27 12.45 11.24 -19.43
N GLY A 28 11.43 10.80 -18.68
CA GLY A 28 11.63 10.37 -17.31
C GLY A 28 12.76 9.36 -17.30
N ALA A 29 13.68 9.48 -16.35
CA ALA A 29 14.74 8.50 -16.19
C ALA A 29 14.10 7.09 -16.20
N ASP A 30 14.67 6.16 -16.95
CA ASP A 30 14.18 4.79 -16.94
C ASP A 30 14.37 4.20 -15.55
N VAL A 31 13.25 4.03 -14.82
CA VAL A 31 13.25 3.53 -13.46
C VAL A 31 13.34 2.00 -13.39
N GLN A 32 13.16 1.32 -14.52
CA GLN A 32 13.11 -0.15 -14.58
C GLN A 32 14.42 -0.82 -14.11
N PRO A 33 15.61 -0.35 -14.48
CA PRO A 33 16.85 -0.94 -13.97
C PRO A 33 17.00 -0.82 -12.47
N VAL A 34 16.61 0.34 -11.92
CA VAL A 34 16.67 0.59 -10.47
C VAL A 34 15.66 -0.27 -9.73
N LEU A 35 14.44 -0.37 -10.24
CA LEU A 35 13.40 -1.23 -9.69
C LEU A 35 13.84 -2.70 -9.70
N SER A 36 14.34 -3.19 -10.84
CA SER A 36 14.80 -4.58 -10.97
C SER A 36 15.93 -4.89 -9.99
N ALA A 37 16.91 -3.98 -9.84
CA ALA A 37 18.00 -4.14 -8.88
C ALA A 37 17.50 -4.16 -7.42
N ALA A 38 16.55 -3.29 -7.06
CA ALA A 38 15.94 -3.25 -5.73
C ALA A 38 15.18 -4.55 -5.41
N LEU A 39 14.38 -5.05 -6.35
CA LEU A 39 13.64 -6.31 -6.19
C LEU A 39 14.59 -7.51 -6.08
N ALA A 40 15.65 -7.56 -6.89
CA ALA A 40 16.66 -8.60 -6.80
C ALA A 40 17.37 -8.59 -5.43
N HIS A 41 17.68 -7.40 -4.91
CA HIS A 41 18.25 -7.25 -3.57
C HIS A 41 17.29 -7.75 -2.48
N GLN A 42 16.00 -7.40 -2.55
CA GLN A 42 14.99 -7.89 -1.60
C GLN A 42 14.86 -9.42 -1.64
N ALA A 43 14.81 -10.00 -2.84
CA ALA A 43 14.72 -11.44 -3.01
C ALA A 43 15.95 -12.17 -2.44
N ALA A 44 17.15 -11.60 -2.63
CA ALA A 44 18.39 -12.14 -2.08
C ALA A 44 18.47 -12.00 -0.55
N ALA A 45 17.92 -10.92 0.02
CA ALA A 45 17.90 -10.70 1.46
C ALA A 45 16.96 -11.66 2.21
N VAL A 46 15.88 -12.12 1.55
CA VAL A 46 14.88 -13.03 2.12
C VAL A 46 14.69 -14.23 1.17
N PRO A 47 15.60 -15.18 1.14
CA PRO A 47 15.53 -16.33 0.21
C PRO A 47 14.43 -17.33 0.57
N SER A 48 14.00 -17.35 1.84
CA SER A 48 12.95 -18.25 2.34
C SER A 48 11.95 -17.44 3.14
N PRO A 49 10.89 -16.89 2.48
CA PRO A 49 9.94 -16.01 3.12
C PRO A 49 9.01 -16.75 4.07
N GLY A 50 8.66 -16.09 5.18
CA GLY A 50 7.73 -16.58 6.18
C GLY A 50 6.92 -15.46 6.82
N TYR A 51 6.18 -15.80 7.87
CA TYR A 51 5.47 -14.82 8.68
C TYR A 51 6.45 -13.79 9.27
N GLY A 52 6.22 -12.54 8.99
CA GLY A 52 7.10 -11.42 9.31
C GLY A 52 7.67 -10.72 8.06
N ASP A 53 7.71 -11.42 6.92
CA ASP A 53 8.29 -10.92 5.66
C ASP A 53 7.24 -10.31 4.72
N GLU A 54 6.06 -9.93 5.24
CA GLU A 54 4.91 -9.48 4.45
C GLU A 54 5.24 -8.35 3.49
N TRP A 55 6.08 -7.40 3.91
CA TRP A 55 6.45 -6.26 3.08
C TRP A 55 7.35 -6.66 1.90
N THR A 56 8.26 -7.60 2.13
CA THR A 56 9.10 -8.16 1.06
C THR A 56 8.24 -8.93 0.06
N VAL A 57 7.36 -9.80 0.54
CA VAL A 57 6.42 -10.56 -0.32
C VAL A 57 5.53 -9.62 -1.13
N LEU A 58 4.96 -8.59 -0.50
CA LEU A 58 4.15 -7.57 -1.17
C LEU A 58 4.94 -6.84 -2.25
N GLY A 59 6.17 -6.41 -1.92
CA GLY A 59 7.05 -5.70 -2.85
C GLY A 59 7.41 -6.54 -4.07
N LEU A 60 7.83 -7.80 -3.86
CA LEU A 60 8.20 -8.73 -4.92
C LEU A 60 7.01 -9.12 -5.81
N ALA A 61 5.82 -9.34 -5.21
CA ALA A 61 4.60 -9.65 -5.94
C ALA A 61 4.13 -8.47 -6.79
N ARG A 62 4.09 -7.26 -6.23
CA ARG A 62 3.65 -6.06 -6.94
C ARG A 62 4.67 -5.57 -7.96
N GLY A 63 5.96 -5.82 -7.71
CA GLY A 63 7.03 -5.56 -8.67
C GLY A 63 7.13 -6.57 -9.81
N GLY A 64 6.36 -7.67 -9.76
CA GLY A 64 6.37 -8.71 -10.78
C GLY A 64 7.70 -9.47 -10.85
N TYR A 65 8.46 -9.54 -9.74
CA TYR A 65 9.76 -10.18 -9.71
C TYR A 65 9.66 -11.71 -9.81
N PHE A 66 8.69 -12.29 -9.13
CA PHE A 66 8.31 -13.70 -9.23
C PHE A 66 6.90 -13.83 -9.79
N ALA A 67 6.63 -14.93 -10.51
CA ALA A 67 5.27 -15.31 -10.87
C ALA A 67 4.43 -15.59 -9.61
N VAL A 68 3.12 -15.31 -9.65
CA VAL A 68 2.20 -15.44 -8.51
C VAL A 68 2.12 -16.89 -8.01
N ASP A 69 2.29 -17.85 -8.89
CA ASP A 69 2.31 -19.30 -8.62
C ASP A 69 3.69 -19.85 -8.29
N SER A 70 4.70 -18.98 -8.09
CA SER A 70 6.06 -19.42 -7.81
C SER A 70 6.17 -20.12 -6.45
N ASP A 71 7.17 -21.01 -6.33
CA ASP A 71 7.52 -21.69 -5.08
C ASP A 71 7.87 -20.69 -3.95
N TYR A 72 8.36 -19.52 -4.30
CA TYR A 72 8.67 -18.48 -3.33
C TYR A 72 7.43 -18.07 -2.55
N PHE A 73 6.35 -17.73 -3.26
CA PHE A 73 5.08 -17.35 -2.63
C PHE A 73 4.32 -18.54 -2.05
N ALA A 74 4.49 -19.74 -2.61
CA ALA A 74 3.94 -20.95 -2.03
C ALA A 74 4.54 -21.25 -0.65
N ARG A 75 5.85 -21.09 -0.47
CA ARG A 75 6.52 -21.25 0.84
C ARG A 75 6.01 -20.23 1.85
N TYR A 76 5.92 -18.96 1.46
CA TYR A 76 5.34 -17.92 2.33
C TYR A 76 3.94 -18.29 2.80
N TYR A 77 3.06 -18.67 1.87
CA TYR A 77 1.70 -19.07 2.20
C TYR A 77 1.64 -20.27 3.15
N ALA A 78 2.47 -21.29 2.90
CA ALA A 78 2.53 -22.47 3.74
C ALA A 78 2.95 -22.16 5.17
N ASP A 79 3.97 -21.31 5.34
CA ASP A 79 4.42 -20.86 6.66
C ASP A 79 3.35 -20.07 7.40
N VAL A 80 2.70 -19.11 6.73
CA VAL A 80 1.61 -18.32 7.32
C VAL A 80 0.43 -19.22 7.70
N ALA A 81 0.03 -20.15 6.81
CA ALA A 81 -1.07 -21.07 7.05
C ALA A 81 -0.80 -22.02 8.22
N SER A 82 0.46 -22.41 8.44
CA SER A 82 0.84 -23.24 9.57
C SER A 82 0.81 -22.48 10.91
N LYS A 83 1.19 -21.19 10.90
CA LYS A 83 1.28 -20.35 12.10
C LYS A 83 -0.05 -19.68 12.47
N ALA A 84 -0.93 -19.44 11.52
CA ALA A 84 -2.17 -18.71 11.75
C ALA A 84 -3.06 -19.33 12.84
N PRO A 85 -3.30 -20.65 12.89
CA PRO A 85 -4.10 -21.27 13.95
C PRO A 85 -3.49 -21.07 15.34
N GLU A 86 -2.17 -21.24 15.47
CA GLU A 86 -1.44 -21.08 16.72
C GLU A 86 -1.51 -19.64 17.22
N LEU A 87 -1.21 -18.67 16.35
CA LEU A 87 -1.27 -17.24 16.68
C LEU A 87 -2.68 -16.79 17.05
N THR A 88 -3.69 -17.29 16.33
CA THR A 88 -5.10 -17.01 16.61
C THR A 88 -5.51 -17.58 17.97
N ALA A 89 -5.11 -18.80 18.30
CA ALA A 89 -5.37 -19.38 19.60
C ALA A 89 -4.66 -18.58 20.72
N ALA A 90 -3.41 -18.22 20.53
CA ALA A 90 -2.64 -17.42 21.50
C ALA A 90 -3.23 -16.02 21.71
N SER A 91 -3.83 -15.42 20.68
CA SER A 91 -4.48 -14.11 20.78
C SER A 91 -5.77 -14.12 21.59
N GLY A 92 -6.41 -15.27 21.73
CA GLY A 92 -7.73 -15.44 22.35
C GLY A 92 -8.88 -14.83 21.55
N LYS A 93 -8.64 -14.40 20.30
CA LYS A 93 -9.62 -13.76 19.42
C LYS A 93 -9.62 -14.44 18.06
N ALA A 94 -10.78 -14.99 17.67
CA ALA A 94 -10.93 -15.71 16.41
C ALA A 94 -10.43 -14.88 15.21
N GLY A 95 -9.51 -15.45 14.42
CA GLY A 95 -8.92 -14.84 13.25
C GLY A 95 -7.91 -13.74 13.51
N ALA A 96 -7.66 -13.33 14.75
CA ALA A 96 -6.67 -12.32 15.08
C ALA A 96 -5.29 -12.96 15.29
N LEU A 97 -4.28 -12.52 14.56
CA LEU A 97 -2.89 -12.97 14.74
C LEU A 97 -2.24 -12.34 15.97
N ASN A 98 -2.83 -11.26 16.50
CA ASN A 98 -2.37 -10.58 17.70
C ASN A 98 -3.58 -10.01 18.47
N ALA A 99 -3.61 -10.21 19.79
CA ALA A 99 -4.69 -9.74 20.64
C ALA A 99 -4.91 -8.21 20.59
N TYR A 100 -3.83 -7.45 20.38
CA TYR A 100 -3.82 -5.99 20.51
C TYR A 100 -3.50 -5.26 19.20
N LYS A 101 -2.89 -5.94 18.22
CA LYS A 101 -2.36 -5.31 16.99
C LYS A 101 -3.08 -5.80 15.75
N SER A 102 -4.07 -5.05 15.29
CA SER A 102 -4.76 -5.34 14.01
C SER A 102 -3.86 -5.18 12.78
N THR A 103 -2.74 -4.45 12.91
CA THR A 103 -1.74 -4.28 11.84
C THR A 103 -1.09 -5.58 11.42
N ASP A 104 -0.97 -6.56 12.31
CA ASP A 104 -0.39 -7.86 11.98
C ASP A 104 -1.29 -8.61 10.99
N ASN A 105 -2.61 -8.65 11.24
CA ASN A 105 -3.56 -9.17 10.26
C ASN A 105 -3.53 -8.36 8.95
N SER A 106 -3.48 -7.02 9.05
CA SER A 106 -3.50 -6.15 7.87
C SER A 106 -2.33 -6.42 6.93
N ARG A 107 -1.11 -6.59 7.46
CA ARG A 107 0.08 -6.89 6.66
C ARG A 107 -0.06 -8.23 5.95
N VAL A 108 -0.45 -9.27 6.68
CA VAL A 108 -0.65 -10.61 6.11
C VAL A 108 -1.74 -10.59 5.04
N ILE A 109 -2.89 -9.96 5.28
CA ILE A 109 -3.97 -9.82 4.30
C ILE A 109 -3.49 -9.13 3.02
N LEU A 110 -2.68 -8.05 3.14
CA LEU A 110 -2.12 -7.35 1.98
C LEU A 110 -1.17 -8.25 1.18
N ALA A 111 -0.27 -8.96 1.86
CA ALA A 111 0.66 -9.87 1.21
C ALA A 111 -0.09 -11.01 0.49
N LEU A 112 -1.06 -11.64 1.17
CA LEU A 112 -1.90 -12.69 0.59
C LEU A 112 -2.69 -12.19 -0.62
N SER A 113 -3.27 -11.00 -0.54
CA SER A 113 -3.99 -10.38 -1.66
C SER A 113 -3.07 -10.12 -2.86
N ALA A 114 -1.81 -9.74 -2.62
CA ALA A 114 -0.84 -9.51 -3.68
C ALA A 114 -0.43 -10.78 -4.43
N ILE A 115 -0.42 -11.92 -3.73
CA ILE A 115 -0.11 -13.23 -4.31
C ILE A 115 -1.37 -14.03 -4.68
N GLY A 116 -2.56 -13.40 -4.71
CA GLY A 116 -3.81 -14.01 -5.15
C GLY A 116 -4.38 -15.07 -4.20
N ARG A 117 -4.02 -15.05 -2.91
CA ARG A 117 -4.53 -15.99 -1.90
C ARG A 117 -5.68 -15.38 -1.10
N ASP A 118 -6.64 -16.23 -0.71
CA ASP A 118 -7.79 -15.81 0.08
C ASP A 118 -7.42 -15.73 1.57
N ALA A 119 -7.59 -14.56 2.17
CA ALA A 119 -7.32 -14.31 3.57
C ALA A 119 -8.43 -14.82 4.51
N THR A 120 -9.57 -15.29 3.99
CA THR A 120 -10.65 -15.88 4.79
C THR A 120 -10.45 -17.38 5.06
N GLN A 121 -9.43 -17.99 4.43
CA GLN A 121 -9.20 -19.44 4.45
C GLN A 121 -7.71 -19.76 4.70
N VAL A 122 -7.11 -19.16 5.72
CA VAL A 122 -5.67 -19.31 6.01
C VAL A 122 -5.48 -20.30 7.16
N GLY A 123 -5.06 -21.52 6.86
CA GLY A 123 -4.90 -22.56 7.88
C GLY A 123 -6.19 -22.84 8.68
N GLY A 124 -7.36 -22.67 8.04
CA GLY A 124 -8.66 -22.81 8.70
C GLY A 124 -9.12 -21.55 9.48
N CYS A 125 -8.35 -20.45 9.42
CA CYS A 125 -8.70 -19.19 10.09
C CYS A 125 -9.17 -18.14 9.08
N ASP A 126 -10.21 -17.37 9.44
CA ASP A 126 -10.60 -16.17 8.72
C ASP A 126 -9.89 -14.95 9.35
N LEU A 127 -8.80 -14.51 8.72
CA LEU A 127 -8.01 -13.36 9.20
C LEU A 127 -8.76 -12.03 9.08
N THR A 128 -9.93 -12.02 8.46
CA THR A 128 -10.74 -10.81 8.24
C THR A 128 -11.83 -10.65 9.27
N ALA A 129 -12.22 -11.74 9.94
CA ALA A 129 -13.28 -11.74 10.95
C ALA A 129 -13.07 -10.72 12.09
N PRO A 130 -11.85 -10.50 12.60
CA PRO A 130 -11.63 -9.54 13.70
C PRO A 130 -11.92 -8.09 13.33
N TYR A 131 -11.97 -7.73 12.04
CA TYR A 131 -12.24 -6.34 11.62
C TYR A 131 -13.69 -5.89 11.82
N THR A 132 -14.58 -6.80 12.20
CA THR A 132 -15.92 -6.45 12.69
C THR A 132 -15.91 -5.77 14.07
N ASP A 133 -14.85 -6.02 14.86
CA ASP A 133 -14.61 -5.36 16.13
C ASP A 133 -13.87 -4.02 15.93
N PHE A 134 -14.65 -2.95 15.88
CA PHE A 134 -14.09 -1.61 15.67
C PHE A 134 -13.20 -1.14 16.84
N ALA A 135 -13.43 -1.62 18.05
CA ALA A 135 -12.60 -1.27 19.22
C ALA A 135 -11.18 -1.84 19.05
N TRP A 136 -11.07 -3.10 18.63
CA TRP A 136 -9.78 -3.73 18.33
C TRP A 136 -9.04 -3.01 17.18
N VAL A 137 -9.74 -2.64 16.11
CA VAL A 137 -9.15 -1.86 15.02
C VAL A 137 -8.68 -0.48 15.49
N ARG A 138 -9.43 0.16 16.37
CA ARG A 138 -9.11 1.50 16.91
C ARG A 138 -7.90 1.53 17.83
N ASN A 139 -7.57 0.45 18.49
CA ASN A 139 -6.42 0.38 19.39
C ASN A 139 -5.10 0.61 18.66
N GLN A 140 -5.10 0.54 17.34
CA GLN A 140 -3.92 0.73 16.49
C GLN A 140 -3.78 2.19 16.03
N ALA A 141 -2.56 2.54 15.60
CA ALA A 141 -2.30 3.79 14.90
C ALA A 141 -3.14 3.88 13.61
N SER A 142 -3.29 5.09 13.09
CA SER A 142 -4.13 5.41 11.91
C SER A 142 -3.90 4.52 10.68
N THR A 143 -2.71 3.97 10.53
CA THR A 143 -2.35 3.02 9.46
C THR A 143 -3.22 1.76 9.43
N ALA A 144 -3.56 1.19 10.58
CA ALA A 144 -4.37 -0.01 10.65
C ALA A 144 -5.81 0.19 10.18
N ARG A 145 -6.33 1.41 10.29
CA ARG A 145 -7.68 1.73 9.82
C ARG A 145 -7.79 1.86 8.30
N CYS A 146 -6.69 2.19 7.64
CA CYS A 146 -6.67 2.36 6.19
C CYS A 146 -6.37 1.05 5.44
N LEU A 147 -5.62 0.12 6.05
CA LEU A 147 -5.23 -1.13 5.41
C LEU A 147 -6.42 -2.05 5.04
N PRO A 148 -7.46 -2.20 5.89
CA PRO A 148 -8.64 -2.99 5.53
C PRO A 148 -9.43 -2.44 4.34
N CYS A 149 -9.38 -1.12 4.10
CA CYS A 149 -10.07 -0.49 2.97
C CYS A 149 -9.51 -0.94 1.61
N SER A 150 -8.26 -1.41 1.55
CA SER A 150 -7.65 -1.87 0.30
C SER A 150 -8.21 -3.22 -0.18
N ARG A 151 -8.99 -3.91 0.64
CA ARG A 151 -9.59 -5.22 0.33
C ARG A 151 -10.90 -5.12 -0.45
N SER A 152 -11.57 -3.97 -0.41
CA SER A 152 -12.82 -3.81 -1.13
C SER A 152 -12.52 -3.65 -2.62
N THR A 153 -12.75 -4.70 -3.40
CA THR A 153 -12.77 -4.68 -4.87
C THR A 153 -13.93 -3.83 -5.43
N ALA A 154 -14.88 -3.46 -4.57
CA ALA A 154 -15.83 -2.42 -4.90
C ALA A 154 -15.08 -1.08 -4.83
N ALA A 155 -14.85 -0.47 -5.97
CA ALA A 155 -14.27 0.85 -6.20
C ALA A 155 -15.09 1.95 -5.49
N ILE A 156 -15.14 1.93 -4.18
CA ILE A 156 -15.81 2.96 -3.38
C ILE A 156 -14.73 3.65 -2.57
N THR A 157 -14.21 4.72 -3.18
CA THR A 157 -13.84 5.98 -2.54
C THR A 157 -13.77 5.90 -1.03
N CYS A 158 -12.69 5.32 -0.50
CA CYS A 158 -12.20 5.77 0.79
C CYS A 158 -11.60 7.16 0.50
N PRO A 159 -12.23 8.28 0.89
CA PRO A 159 -11.66 9.58 0.58
C PRO A 159 -10.37 9.69 1.39
N ALA A 160 -9.24 9.59 0.70
CA ALA A 160 -7.89 9.74 1.28
C ALA A 160 -7.78 11.02 2.15
N ALA A 161 -8.58 12.03 1.84
CA ALA A 161 -8.76 13.25 2.60
C ALA A 161 -9.27 13.03 4.04
N ARG A 162 -10.12 12.03 4.32
CA ARG A 162 -10.60 11.76 5.69
C ARG A 162 -9.57 11.03 6.55
N CYS A 163 -8.74 10.18 5.95
CA CYS A 163 -7.67 9.51 6.68
C CYS A 163 -6.57 10.49 7.08
N ALA A 164 -6.21 11.43 6.20
CA ALA A 164 -5.22 12.47 6.48
C ALA A 164 -5.71 13.47 7.56
N ALA A 165 -6.98 13.89 7.52
CA ALA A 165 -7.54 14.83 8.47
C ALA A 165 -7.62 14.27 9.91
N SER A 166 -7.92 12.96 10.06
CA SER A 166 -7.96 12.33 11.38
C SER A 166 -6.58 12.16 12.00
N ALA A 167 -5.55 11.93 11.22
CA ALA A 167 -4.17 11.83 11.69
C ALA A 167 -3.64 13.20 12.17
N TRP A 168 -3.96 14.27 11.44
CA TRP A 168 -3.56 15.63 11.80
C TRP A 168 -4.24 16.11 13.08
N MET A 169 -5.54 15.83 13.25
CA MET A 169 -6.31 16.22 14.44
C MET A 169 -5.86 15.50 15.72
N GLN A 170 -5.29 14.31 15.63
CA GLN A 170 -4.74 13.59 16.80
C GLN A 170 -3.32 14.03 17.15
N SER A 171 -2.53 14.44 16.20
CA SER A 171 -1.20 15.01 16.41
C SER A 171 -1.27 16.36 17.13
N SER A 172 -2.21 17.22 16.76
CA SER A 172 -2.38 18.55 17.36
C SER A 172 -2.91 18.52 18.81
N ARG A 173 -3.60 17.44 19.21
CA ARG A 173 -4.06 17.28 20.62
C ARG A 173 -2.97 16.83 21.58
N ARG A 174 -1.84 16.29 21.09
CA ARG A 174 -0.71 15.88 21.95
C ARG A 174 0.28 16.98 22.25
N SER A 175 0.23 18.08 21.53
CA SER A 175 1.16 19.20 21.65
C SER A 175 0.66 20.37 22.50
N SER A 176 -0.48 20.25 23.19
CA SER A 176 -0.88 21.24 24.19
C SER A 176 -0.14 20.98 25.51
N PRO A 177 0.81 21.81 25.93
CA PRO A 177 1.39 21.73 27.25
C PRO A 177 0.29 22.04 28.26
N ALA A 178 0.10 21.14 29.21
CA ALA A 178 -0.73 21.41 30.39
C ALA A 178 -0.18 22.66 31.05
N ALA A 179 -0.97 23.73 31.05
CA ALA A 179 -0.71 24.91 31.83
C ALA A 179 -0.67 24.51 33.30
N ALA A 180 0.53 24.48 33.87
CA ALA A 180 0.69 24.47 35.34
C ALA A 180 0.14 25.78 35.88
N GLY A 181 -1.06 25.76 36.41
CA GLY A 181 -1.64 26.81 37.20
C GLY A 181 -1.21 26.67 38.65
N ARG A 182 -0.75 27.76 39.19
CA ARG A 182 -0.44 27.96 40.62
C ARG A 182 -1.66 27.80 41.51
#